data_2e954972025b540ced4e4680c66fb992
#
_entry.id   2e954972025b540ced4e4680c66fb992
#
_cell.length_a   1.000
_cell.length_b   1.000
_cell.length_c   1.000
_cell.angle_alpha   90.00
_cell.angle_beta   90.00
_cell.angle_gamma   90.00
#
_symmetry.space_group_name_H-M   'P 1'
#
loop_
_entity.id
_entity.type
_entity.pdbx_description
1 polymer ?
#
loop_
_entity_poly.entity_id
_entity_poly.type
_entity_poly.pdbx_seq_one_letter_code
_entity_poly.pdbx_strand_id
1 'polypeptide(L)'
;MTVLVTGATGFIGAHVVMELLSRGIAVRAMMRDVQLAEMFPESDLLEVVKADLFDIDSLRSAVQGCEDVIHCAATLYVRARDIQKEVVDPSIIGTENLCSVMQDVKRIIHTSSVAAIRPTKYQNGQVLSDEDWCDDATVSTNGYGLAKAEAEKRMRAWAEEKDIRLITIHPSVVFGPLLHKRHAEGSMSYLKHFVQGPPFVLDIHINFVDVRDVAIAHVNALELGRDRQRYILHKHGMWMNEIGRELTSMMGKKYTSRKLNKPLAYLVALLHPKLSIKRLRASLGKHVDYDVKDAFLVLQLPNYEMKTTLKDAVVSLEEYL
;
A
#
# COMPACT_ATOMS: atom_id res chain seq x y z
N MET A 1 18.99 18.97 -0.91
CA MET A 1 17.59 18.85 -0.45
C MET A 1 17.39 17.40 -0.04
N THR A 2 16.99 17.14 1.20
CA THR A 2 16.81 15.78 1.73
C THR A 2 15.33 15.48 1.85
N VAL A 3 14.89 14.34 1.30
CA VAL A 3 13.50 13.86 1.38
C VAL A 3 13.37 12.90 2.58
N LEU A 4 12.48 13.18 3.51
CA LEU A 4 12.14 12.24 4.58
C LEU A 4 11.19 11.17 4.03
N VAL A 5 11.56 9.90 4.19
CA VAL A 5 10.66 8.76 3.90
C VAL A 5 10.31 8.07 5.20
N THR A 6 9.05 8.19 5.64
CA THR A 6 8.57 7.42 6.80
C THR A 6 8.12 6.04 6.36
N GLY A 7 8.28 5.04 7.23
CA GLY A 7 7.98 3.65 6.84
C GLY A 7 8.93 3.10 5.79
N ALA A 8 10.17 3.61 5.76
CA ALA A 8 11.20 3.28 4.79
C ALA A 8 11.49 1.77 4.66
N THR A 9 11.27 0.98 5.72
CA THR A 9 11.46 -0.47 5.69
C THR A 9 10.20 -1.26 5.30
N GLY A 10 9.09 -0.59 4.96
CA GLY A 10 7.88 -1.21 4.40
C GLY A 10 8.03 -1.50 2.91
N PHE A 11 7.13 -2.30 2.33
CA PHE A 11 7.25 -2.72 0.92
C PHE A 11 7.29 -1.53 -0.05
N ILE A 12 6.35 -0.58 0.06
CA ILE A 12 6.33 0.63 -0.76
C ILE A 12 7.49 1.56 -0.38
N GLY A 13 7.65 1.84 0.92
CA GLY A 13 8.67 2.79 1.40
C GLY A 13 10.09 2.39 1.02
N ALA A 14 10.41 1.08 1.04
CA ALA A 14 11.72 0.60 0.63
C ALA A 14 11.99 0.84 -0.87
N HIS A 15 11.00 0.60 -1.73
CA HIS A 15 11.12 0.92 -3.15
C HIS A 15 11.21 2.43 -3.41
N VAL A 16 10.51 3.27 -2.61
CA VAL A 16 10.64 4.74 -2.68
C VAL A 16 12.06 5.19 -2.31
N VAL A 17 12.65 4.63 -1.25
CA VAL A 17 14.05 4.91 -0.89
C VAL A 17 14.99 4.52 -2.02
N MET A 18 14.84 3.33 -2.60
CA MET A 18 15.65 2.87 -3.73
C MET A 18 15.51 3.78 -4.94
N GLU A 19 14.29 4.24 -5.24
CA GLU A 19 14.02 5.14 -6.36
C GLU A 19 14.68 6.52 -6.16
N LEU A 20 14.58 7.11 -4.94
CA LEU A 20 15.26 8.36 -4.60
C LEU A 20 16.77 8.24 -4.77
N LEU A 21 17.38 7.19 -4.23
CA LEU A 21 18.83 6.93 -4.33
C LEU A 21 19.27 6.75 -5.78
N SER A 22 18.49 6.02 -6.60
CA SER A 22 18.80 5.80 -8.02
C SER A 22 18.83 7.09 -8.83
N ARG A 23 18.07 8.11 -8.39
CA ARG A 23 18.05 9.45 -9.00
C ARG A 23 19.07 10.43 -8.41
N GLY A 24 19.90 9.99 -7.49
CA GLY A 24 20.86 10.87 -6.81
C GLY A 24 20.22 11.88 -5.84
N ILE A 25 19.02 11.59 -5.32
CA ILE A 25 18.31 12.42 -4.37
C ILE A 25 18.63 11.94 -2.96
N ALA A 26 19.09 12.88 -2.11
CA ALA A 26 19.36 12.56 -0.71
C ALA A 26 18.07 12.18 0.04
N VAL A 27 18.13 11.09 0.78
CA VAL A 27 16.99 10.53 1.51
C VAL A 27 17.32 10.30 2.97
N ARG A 28 16.43 10.75 3.84
CA ARG A 28 16.40 10.37 5.25
C ARG A 28 15.38 9.25 5.44
N ALA A 29 15.87 8.03 5.63
CA ALA A 29 15.05 6.85 5.79
C ALA A 29 14.65 6.65 7.26
N MET A 30 13.42 7.00 7.61
CA MET A 30 12.89 6.83 8.96
C MET A 30 12.43 5.39 9.19
N MET A 31 12.98 4.75 10.24
CA MET A 31 12.65 3.38 10.60
C MET A 31 12.73 3.15 12.12
N ARG A 32 11.98 2.18 12.62
CA ARG A 32 12.00 1.78 14.04
C ARG A 32 13.19 0.89 14.38
N ASP A 33 13.55 0.02 13.45
CA ASP A 33 14.67 -0.92 13.57
C ASP A 33 15.73 -0.58 12.52
N VAL A 34 16.84 0.01 12.96
CA VAL A 34 17.92 0.48 12.08
C VAL A 34 18.71 -0.68 11.45
N GLN A 35 18.65 -1.89 12.01
CA GLN A 35 19.31 -3.06 11.41
C GLN A 35 18.73 -3.39 10.03
N LEU A 36 17.46 -3.05 9.80
CA LEU A 36 16.81 -3.24 8.50
C LEU A 36 17.35 -2.32 7.41
N ALA A 37 18.24 -1.39 7.73
CA ALA A 37 18.94 -0.59 6.72
C ALA A 37 19.84 -1.44 5.80
N GLU A 38 20.19 -2.66 6.23
CA GLU A 38 20.93 -3.63 5.42
C GLU A 38 20.26 -3.98 4.07
N MET A 39 18.94 -3.71 3.94
CA MET A 39 18.25 -3.89 2.67
C MET A 39 18.58 -2.83 1.62
N PHE A 40 19.23 -1.73 2.00
CA PHE A 40 19.62 -0.66 1.12
C PHE A 40 21.11 -0.71 0.77
N PRO A 41 21.51 -0.22 -0.41
CA PRO A 41 22.92 -0.08 -0.73
C PRO A 41 23.59 0.99 0.17
N GLU A 42 24.87 0.82 0.44
CA GLU A 42 25.67 1.87 1.03
C GLU A 42 25.69 3.10 0.11
N SER A 43 25.41 4.29 0.65
CA SER A 43 25.35 5.53 -0.11
C SER A 43 25.49 6.74 0.80
N ASP A 44 26.30 7.72 0.38
CA ASP A 44 26.41 9.02 1.05
C ASP A 44 25.10 9.84 0.98
N LEU A 45 24.17 9.44 0.12
CA LEU A 45 22.85 10.04 -0.01
C LEU A 45 21.80 9.42 0.94
N LEU A 46 22.14 8.35 1.67
CA LEU A 46 21.24 7.68 2.59
C LEU A 46 21.57 8.02 4.05
N GLU A 47 20.71 8.78 4.67
CA GLU A 47 20.71 8.99 6.13
C GLU A 47 19.68 8.07 6.77
N VAL A 48 20.09 7.19 7.68
CA VAL A 48 19.18 6.31 8.43
C VAL A 48 18.88 6.96 9.77
N VAL A 49 17.59 7.16 10.08
CA VAL A 49 17.15 7.73 11.36
C VAL A 49 16.19 6.79 12.09
N LYS A 50 16.48 6.55 13.37
CA LYS A 50 15.57 5.81 14.25
C LYS A 50 14.50 6.74 14.78
N ALA A 51 13.25 6.49 14.40
CA ALA A 51 12.11 7.23 14.95
C ALA A 51 10.82 6.36 14.88
N ASP A 52 9.86 6.71 15.73
CA ASP A 52 8.53 6.07 15.79
C ASP A 52 7.44 7.15 15.72
N LEU A 53 6.35 6.87 14.99
CA LEU A 53 5.19 7.77 14.88
C LEU A 53 4.52 8.08 16.24
N PHE A 54 4.80 7.28 17.28
CA PHE A 54 4.29 7.47 18.63
C PHE A 54 5.28 8.14 19.60
N ASP A 55 6.48 8.46 19.13
CA ASP A 55 7.50 9.19 19.87
C ASP A 55 7.75 10.55 19.20
N ILE A 56 7.09 11.58 19.75
CA ILE A 56 7.10 12.96 19.20
C ILE A 56 8.52 13.53 19.11
N ASP A 57 9.39 13.24 20.07
CA ASP A 57 10.75 13.81 20.07
C ASP A 57 11.62 13.16 19.01
N SER A 58 11.48 11.83 18.82
CA SER A 58 12.13 11.13 17.71
C SER A 58 11.60 11.59 16.34
N LEU A 59 10.29 11.83 16.21
CA LEU A 59 9.69 12.38 14.99
C LEU A 59 10.21 13.78 14.69
N ARG A 60 10.25 14.68 15.68
CA ARG A 60 10.75 16.04 15.52
C ARG A 60 12.19 16.05 15.02
N SER A 61 13.03 15.20 15.60
CA SER A 61 14.41 15.02 15.16
C SER A 61 14.51 14.48 13.73
N ALA A 62 13.63 13.54 13.35
CA ALA A 62 13.61 12.96 12.02
C ALA A 62 13.14 13.94 10.93
N VAL A 63 12.20 14.83 11.24
CA VAL A 63 11.65 15.83 10.30
C VAL A 63 12.57 17.04 10.14
N GLN A 64 13.37 17.35 11.15
CA GLN A 64 14.19 18.57 11.18
C GLN A 64 15.04 18.74 9.93
N GLY A 65 14.90 19.88 9.25
CA GLY A 65 15.65 20.22 8.03
C GLY A 65 15.18 19.53 6.76
N CYS A 66 14.04 18.80 6.79
CA CYS A 66 13.40 18.23 5.61
C CYS A 66 12.25 19.13 5.15
N GLU A 67 12.29 19.57 3.89
CA GLU A 67 11.19 20.32 3.27
C GLU A 67 10.16 19.40 2.59
N ASP A 68 10.57 18.17 2.27
CA ASP A 68 9.75 17.16 1.61
C ASP A 68 9.60 15.91 2.47
N VAL A 69 8.37 15.41 2.54
CA VAL A 69 8.03 14.19 3.27
C VAL A 69 7.26 13.24 2.37
N ILE A 70 7.74 12.02 2.23
CA ILE A 70 6.98 10.91 1.65
C ILE A 70 6.54 10.00 2.80
N HIS A 71 5.26 10.05 3.12
CA HIS A 71 4.68 9.31 4.24
C HIS A 71 4.14 7.96 3.81
N CYS A 72 4.97 6.91 3.91
CA CYS A 72 4.60 5.52 3.61
C CYS A 72 4.29 4.69 4.87
N ALA A 73 4.55 5.23 6.07
CA ALA A 73 4.28 4.50 7.31
C ALA A 73 2.79 4.24 7.48
N ALA A 74 2.44 2.99 7.72
CA ALA A 74 1.08 2.57 8.01
C ALA A 74 1.08 1.34 8.91
N THR A 75 0.02 1.16 9.70
CA THR A 75 -0.17 -0.04 10.49
C THR A 75 -0.66 -1.19 9.61
N LEU A 76 0.03 -2.33 9.68
CA LEU A 76 -0.38 -3.53 8.95
C LEU A 76 -1.57 -4.22 9.65
N TYR A 77 -2.61 -4.46 8.89
CA TYR A 77 -3.84 -5.12 9.34
C TYR A 77 -3.69 -6.63 9.62
N VAL A 78 -2.64 -7.27 9.10
CA VAL A 78 -2.58 -8.74 8.88
C VAL A 78 -2.69 -9.59 10.16
N ARG A 79 -2.38 -9.05 11.34
CA ARG A 79 -2.37 -9.80 12.61
C ARG A 79 -3.16 -9.13 13.75
N ALA A 80 -3.91 -8.07 13.46
CA ALA A 80 -4.65 -7.33 14.48
C ALA A 80 -5.75 -8.19 15.12
N ARG A 81 -5.78 -8.20 16.44
CA ARG A 81 -6.83 -8.83 17.27
C ARG A 81 -7.93 -7.81 17.59
N ASP A 82 -7.54 -6.60 17.93
CA ASP A 82 -8.42 -5.46 18.15
C ASP A 82 -8.16 -4.41 17.04
N ILE A 83 -9.04 -4.41 16.05
CA ILE A 83 -8.88 -3.54 14.86
C ILE A 83 -8.92 -2.06 15.24
N GLN A 84 -9.74 -1.66 16.23
CA GLN A 84 -9.79 -0.29 16.69
C GLN A 84 -8.42 0.12 17.25
N LYS A 85 -7.92 -0.60 18.24
CA LYS A 85 -6.70 -0.25 18.97
C LYS A 85 -5.40 -0.52 18.21
N GLU A 86 -5.40 -1.50 17.30
CA GLU A 86 -4.18 -1.94 16.63
C GLU A 86 -4.06 -1.40 15.20
N VAL A 87 -5.16 -0.87 14.60
CA VAL A 87 -5.15 -0.40 13.22
C VAL A 87 -5.72 1.02 13.10
N VAL A 88 -6.94 1.27 13.59
CA VAL A 88 -7.63 2.56 13.39
C VAL A 88 -6.96 3.65 14.22
N ASP A 89 -6.93 3.50 15.53
CA ASP A 89 -6.34 4.50 16.44
C ASP A 89 -4.88 4.78 16.12
N PRO A 90 -4.01 3.76 15.91
CA PRO A 90 -2.62 4.01 15.54
C PRO A 90 -2.45 4.75 14.20
N SER A 91 -3.32 4.49 13.21
CA SER A 91 -3.25 5.20 11.93
C SER A 91 -3.61 6.68 12.08
N ILE A 92 -4.62 7.00 12.88
CA ILE A 92 -5.02 8.37 13.16
C ILE A 92 -3.96 9.10 14.00
N ILE A 93 -3.62 8.53 15.16
CA ILE A 93 -2.66 9.13 16.10
C ILE A 93 -1.28 9.32 15.46
N GLY A 94 -0.80 8.30 14.74
CA GLY A 94 0.49 8.39 14.05
C GLY A 94 0.52 9.50 12.99
N THR A 95 -0.59 9.70 12.27
CA THR A 95 -0.73 10.80 11.31
C THR A 95 -0.77 12.16 12.00
N GLU A 96 -1.56 12.30 13.07
CA GLU A 96 -1.66 13.54 13.84
C GLU A 96 -0.31 13.92 14.50
N ASN A 97 0.40 12.93 15.05
CA ASN A 97 1.74 13.15 15.60
C ASN A 97 2.73 13.64 14.54
N LEU A 98 2.73 13.02 13.36
CA LEU A 98 3.59 13.48 12.26
C LEU A 98 3.23 14.92 11.85
N CYS A 99 1.94 15.21 11.68
CA CYS A 99 1.46 16.57 11.37
C CYS A 99 1.96 17.61 12.41
N SER A 100 1.95 17.27 13.69
CA SER A 100 2.32 18.17 14.78
C SER A 100 3.78 18.64 14.76
N VAL A 101 4.68 17.89 14.08
CA VAL A 101 6.12 18.20 14.02
C VAL A 101 6.60 18.74 12.67
N MET A 102 5.74 18.73 11.63
CA MET A 102 6.10 19.18 10.27
C MET A 102 5.91 20.69 10.08
N GLN A 103 6.65 21.52 10.84
CA GLN A 103 6.49 22.99 10.80
C GLN A 103 7.12 23.64 9.56
N ASP A 104 8.26 23.12 9.09
CA ASP A 104 9.02 23.67 7.96
C ASP A 104 8.83 22.86 6.66
N VAL A 105 7.97 21.86 6.69
CA VAL A 105 7.67 21.00 5.53
C VAL A 105 6.83 21.76 4.53
N LYS A 106 7.19 21.70 3.26
CA LYS A 106 6.51 22.39 2.15
C LYS A 106 5.67 21.45 1.30
N ARG A 107 6.11 20.18 1.18
CA ARG A 107 5.45 19.19 0.33
C ARG A 107 5.32 17.86 1.04
N ILE A 108 4.15 17.26 0.90
CA ILE A 108 3.86 15.93 1.46
C ILE A 108 3.27 15.04 0.36
N ILE A 109 3.87 13.86 0.20
CA ILE A 109 3.28 12.77 -0.56
C ILE A 109 2.79 11.72 0.43
N HIS A 110 1.48 11.58 0.55
CA HIS A 110 0.87 10.65 1.51
C HIS A 110 0.42 9.36 0.83
N THR A 111 0.91 8.22 1.30
CA THR A 111 0.47 6.91 0.85
C THR A 111 -0.86 6.54 1.51
N SER A 112 -1.95 6.80 0.82
CA SER A 112 -3.28 6.31 1.17
C SER A 112 -3.51 4.92 0.55
N SER A 113 -4.69 4.60 0.07
CA SER A 113 -5.04 3.33 -0.58
C SER A 113 -6.39 3.46 -1.28
N VAL A 114 -6.66 2.66 -2.31
CA VAL A 114 -8.03 2.47 -2.81
C VAL A 114 -9.00 1.95 -1.73
N ALA A 115 -8.48 1.46 -0.60
CA ALA A 115 -9.30 1.11 0.55
C ALA A 115 -9.97 2.34 1.22
N ALA A 116 -9.38 3.54 1.10
CA ALA A 116 -9.98 4.80 1.54
C ALA A 116 -11.05 5.32 0.57
N ILE A 117 -11.07 4.79 -0.65
CA ILE A 117 -12.00 5.15 -1.73
C ILE A 117 -13.21 4.21 -1.76
N ARG A 118 -12.94 2.89 -1.70
CA ARG A 118 -13.94 1.87 -1.94
C ARG A 118 -14.93 1.72 -0.78
N PRO A 119 -16.23 2.03 -0.98
CA PRO A 119 -17.25 1.82 0.03
C PRO A 119 -17.42 0.34 0.37
N THR A 120 -18.00 0.04 1.53
CA THR A 120 -18.24 -1.36 1.95
C THR A 120 -19.37 -2.01 1.16
N LYS A 121 -20.27 -1.21 0.60
CA LYS A 121 -21.37 -1.65 -0.27
C LYS A 121 -21.16 -1.05 -1.66
N TYR A 122 -21.02 -1.89 -2.65
CA TYR A 122 -20.84 -1.49 -4.05
C TYR A 122 -21.55 -2.45 -5.00
N GLN A 123 -21.87 -1.96 -6.18
CA GLN A 123 -22.41 -2.79 -7.26
C GLN A 123 -21.29 -3.55 -7.97
N ASN A 124 -21.61 -4.75 -8.47
CA ASN A 124 -20.63 -5.50 -9.27
C ASN A 124 -20.30 -4.74 -10.56
N GLY A 125 -19.01 -4.54 -10.84
CA GLY A 125 -18.55 -3.76 -12.00
C GLY A 125 -18.62 -2.24 -11.81
N GLN A 126 -18.88 -1.76 -10.59
CA GLN A 126 -18.85 -0.33 -10.29
C GLN A 126 -17.44 0.22 -10.54
N VAL A 127 -17.36 1.36 -11.23
CA VAL A 127 -16.14 2.15 -11.39
C VAL A 127 -16.12 3.21 -10.31
N LEU A 128 -15.04 3.28 -9.55
CA LEU A 128 -14.81 4.25 -8.47
C LEU A 128 -13.76 5.28 -8.90
N SER A 129 -13.92 6.51 -8.45
CA SER A 129 -13.05 7.63 -8.80
C SER A 129 -12.30 8.19 -7.60
N ASP A 130 -11.45 9.15 -7.83
CA ASP A 130 -10.73 9.92 -6.80
C ASP A 130 -11.66 10.83 -5.96
N GLU A 131 -12.93 10.98 -6.33
CA GLU A 131 -13.94 11.71 -5.58
C GLU A 131 -14.64 10.83 -4.53
N ASP A 132 -14.59 9.50 -4.70
CA ASP A 132 -15.23 8.55 -3.80
C ASP A 132 -14.47 8.40 -2.47
N TRP A 133 -15.24 8.09 -1.42
CA TRP A 133 -14.72 7.84 -0.08
C TRP A 133 -15.36 6.60 0.54
N CYS A 134 -14.59 5.91 1.38
CA CYS A 134 -15.06 4.76 2.18
C CYS A 134 -15.80 5.23 3.45
N ASP A 135 -16.77 6.14 3.30
CA ASP A 135 -17.47 6.78 4.44
C ASP A 135 -18.44 5.86 5.18
N ASP A 136 -18.85 4.75 4.54
CA ASP A 136 -19.70 3.72 5.14
C ASP A 136 -18.92 2.65 5.92
N ALA A 137 -17.58 2.79 6.00
CA ALA A 137 -16.75 1.87 6.74
C ALA A 137 -16.90 2.04 8.25
N THR A 138 -16.91 0.90 8.92
CA THR A 138 -16.83 0.80 10.38
C THR A 138 -15.73 -0.20 10.74
N VAL A 139 -15.31 -0.22 12.00
CA VAL A 139 -14.35 -1.21 12.51
C VAL A 139 -14.75 -2.64 12.14
N SER A 140 -16.06 -2.95 12.22
CA SER A 140 -16.58 -4.29 11.96
C SER A 140 -16.75 -4.62 10.47
N THR A 141 -16.95 -3.63 9.61
CA THR A 141 -17.19 -3.83 8.16
C THR A 141 -15.90 -3.78 7.36
N ASN A 142 -15.11 -2.70 7.52
CA ASN A 142 -13.85 -2.47 6.84
C ASN A 142 -12.94 -1.56 7.69
N GLY A 143 -12.38 -2.09 8.79
CA GLY A 143 -11.54 -1.29 9.68
C GLY A 143 -10.27 -0.76 9.03
N TYR A 144 -9.71 -1.47 8.04
CA TYR A 144 -8.57 -0.96 7.28
C TYR A 144 -8.96 0.22 6.38
N GLY A 145 -10.09 0.13 5.67
CA GLY A 145 -10.60 1.26 4.87
C GLY A 145 -10.90 2.46 5.74
N LEU A 146 -11.54 2.24 6.89
CA LEU A 146 -11.78 3.29 7.89
C LEU A 146 -10.47 3.96 8.34
N ALA A 147 -9.46 3.17 8.73
CA ALA A 147 -8.16 3.68 9.16
C ALA A 147 -7.49 4.54 8.09
N LYS A 148 -7.50 4.08 6.83
CA LYS A 148 -6.91 4.83 5.70
C LYS A 148 -7.68 6.10 5.38
N ALA A 149 -9.01 6.06 5.35
CA ALA A 149 -9.84 7.23 5.10
C ALA A 149 -9.67 8.30 6.20
N GLU A 150 -9.70 7.89 7.47
CA GLU A 150 -9.55 8.83 8.58
C GLU A 150 -8.15 9.44 8.65
N ALA A 151 -7.08 8.65 8.46
CA ALA A 151 -5.72 9.17 8.40
C ALA A 151 -5.54 10.19 7.25
N GLU A 152 -6.09 9.88 6.07
CA GLU A 152 -6.04 10.80 4.92
C GLU A 152 -6.81 12.09 5.19
N LYS A 153 -8.01 12.01 5.77
CA LYS A 153 -8.80 13.19 6.13
C LYS A 153 -8.07 14.10 7.13
N ARG A 154 -7.39 13.52 8.14
CA ARG A 154 -6.57 14.28 9.10
C ARG A 154 -5.41 14.99 8.40
N MET A 155 -4.67 14.27 7.56
CA MET A 155 -3.55 14.85 6.81
C MET A 155 -4.03 15.98 5.89
N ARG A 156 -5.16 15.79 5.18
CA ARG A 156 -5.73 16.81 4.28
C ARG A 156 -6.16 18.06 5.04
N ALA A 157 -6.90 17.91 6.14
CA ALA A 157 -7.36 19.03 6.95
C ALA A 157 -6.18 19.84 7.51
N TRP A 158 -5.15 19.15 8.03
CA TRP A 158 -3.95 19.80 8.53
C TRP A 158 -3.16 20.51 7.43
N ALA A 159 -2.98 19.88 6.27
CA ALA A 159 -2.25 20.47 5.15
C ALA A 159 -2.99 21.69 4.56
N GLU A 160 -4.33 21.69 4.60
CA GLU A 160 -5.15 22.85 4.21
C GLU A 160 -4.99 24.00 5.19
N GLU A 161 -5.06 23.72 6.50
CA GLU A 161 -4.86 24.73 7.55
C GLU A 161 -3.48 25.41 7.48
N LYS A 162 -2.45 24.63 7.14
CA LYS A 162 -1.05 25.12 7.10
C LYS A 162 -0.59 25.58 5.71
N ASP A 163 -1.47 25.55 4.72
CA ASP A 163 -1.15 25.86 3.30
C ASP A 163 0.05 25.07 2.76
N ILE A 164 0.10 23.77 3.09
CA ILE A 164 1.16 22.85 2.67
C ILE A 164 0.66 22.05 1.46
N ARG A 165 1.51 21.94 0.45
CA ARG A 165 1.22 21.13 -0.75
C ARG A 165 1.13 19.65 -0.38
N LEU A 166 -0.04 19.07 -0.62
CA LEU A 166 -0.33 17.67 -0.33
C LEU A 166 -0.79 16.92 -1.56
N ILE A 167 -0.12 15.83 -1.88
CA ILE A 167 -0.55 14.86 -2.89
C ILE A 167 -0.80 13.52 -2.19
N THR A 168 -1.91 12.86 -2.52
CA THR A 168 -2.23 11.55 -1.97
C THR A 168 -2.20 10.48 -3.05
N ILE A 169 -1.48 9.40 -2.78
CA ILE A 169 -1.34 8.26 -3.69
C ILE A 169 -2.19 7.10 -3.16
N HIS A 170 -3.06 6.55 -4.01
CA HIS A 170 -4.04 5.52 -3.68
C HIS A 170 -3.76 4.23 -4.46
N PRO A 171 -2.76 3.44 -4.07
CA PRO A 171 -2.51 2.19 -4.77
C PRO A 171 -3.63 1.18 -4.51
N SER A 172 -3.95 0.38 -5.52
CA SER A 172 -4.66 -0.88 -5.38
C SER A 172 -3.74 -1.91 -4.67
N VAL A 173 -4.00 -3.21 -4.77
CA VAL A 173 -3.09 -4.20 -4.19
C VAL A 173 -1.72 -4.07 -4.86
N VAL A 174 -0.66 -3.93 -4.08
CA VAL A 174 0.69 -3.70 -4.62
C VAL A 174 1.42 -5.03 -4.73
N PHE A 175 1.84 -5.39 -5.95
CA PHE A 175 2.67 -6.55 -6.23
C PHE A 175 4.02 -6.13 -6.83
N GLY A 176 5.01 -6.99 -6.78
CA GLY A 176 6.32 -6.76 -7.38
C GLY A 176 7.45 -7.44 -6.62
N PRO A 177 8.71 -7.23 -7.01
CA PRO A 177 9.85 -7.87 -6.37
C PRO A 177 10.02 -7.42 -4.92
N LEU A 178 10.39 -8.34 -4.04
CA LEU A 178 10.69 -8.06 -2.64
C LEU A 178 12.15 -7.58 -2.51
N LEU A 179 12.38 -6.62 -1.62
CA LEU A 179 13.72 -6.22 -1.21
C LEU A 179 14.15 -6.88 0.12
N HIS A 180 13.19 -7.46 0.85
CA HIS A 180 13.46 -8.14 2.11
C HIS A 180 12.32 -9.12 2.43
N LYS A 181 12.60 -10.20 3.15
CA LYS A 181 11.63 -11.26 3.53
C LYS A 181 10.36 -10.74 4.22
N ARG A 182 10.44 -9.64 4.97
CA ARG A 182 9.28 -9.02 5.64
C ARG A 182 8.22 -8.49 4.67
N HIS A 183 8.61 -8.19 3.43
CA HIS A 183 7.69 -7.71 2.40
C HIS A 183 6.74 -8.80 1.88
N ALA A 184 6.99 -10.07 2.19
CA ALA A 184 6.08 -11.18 1.88
C ALA A 184 4.74 -11.12 2.62
N GLU A 185 4.63 -10.25 3.63
CA GLU A 185 3.39 -9.98 4.35
C GLU A 185 2.59 -8.85 3.66
N GLY A 186 1.42 -8.53 4.17
CA GLY A 186 0.56 -7.48 3.60
C GLY A 186 -0.01 -7.84 2.24
N SER A 187 0.16 -7.00 1.23
CA SER A 187 -0.36 -7.20 -0.13
C SER A 187 0.22 -8.43 -0.81
N MET A 188 1.48 -8.72 -0.59
CA MET A 188 2.16 -9.89 -1.16
C MET A 188 1.62 -11.22 -0.62
N SER A 189 0.88 -11.23 0.49
CA SER A 189 0.24 -12.42 1.03
C SER A 189 -0.76 -13.07 0.07
N TYR A 190 -1.34 -12.31 -0.87
CA TYR A 190 -2.17 -12.86 -1.93
C TYR A 190 -1.36 -13.75 -2.89
N LEU A 191 -0.15 -13.34 -3.28
CA LEU A 191 0.73 -14.15 -4.13
C LEU A 191 1.39 -15.30 -3.36
N LYS A 192 1.73 -15.07 -2.08
CA LYS A 192 2.20 -16.13 -1.19
C LYS A 192 1.23 -17.30 -1.10
N HIS A 193 -0.09 -17.03 -1.22
CA HIS A 193 -1.11 -18.07 -1.29
C HIS A 193 -0.88 -19.06 -2.45
N PHE A 194 -0.40 -18.60 -3.60
CA PHE A 194 -0.11 -19.47 -4.74
C PHE A 194 1.17 -20.30 -4.54
N VAL A 195 2.14 -19.78 -3.78
CA VAL A 195 3.42 -20.44 -3.53
C VAL A 195 3.31 -21.47 -2.41
N GLN A 196 2.62 -21.15 -1.31
CA GLN A 196 2.58 -21.97 -0.09
C GLN A 196 1.15 -22.19 0.45
N GLY A 197 0.12 -21.76 -0.25
CA GLY A 197 -1.27 -21.83 0.21
C GLY A 197 -1.96 -23.16 -0.08
N PRO A 198 -3.24 -23.27 0.29
CA PRO A 198 -4.07 -24.44 0.02
C PRO A 198 -4.29 -24.64 -1.48
N PRO A 199 -4.64 -25.86 -1.93
CA PRO A 199 -4.79 -26.22 -3.35
C PRO A 199 -6.09 -25.71 -3.98
N PHE A 200 -6.60 -24.58 -3.50
CA PHE A 200 -7.79 -23.90 -4.05
C PHE A 200 -7.67 -22.37 -3.87
N VAL A 201 -8.44 -21.65 -4.65
CA VAL A 201 -8.58 -20.19 -4.55
C VAL A 201 -10.04 -19.82 -4.32
N LEU A 202 -10.25 -18.64 -3.70
CA LEU A 202 -11.58 -18.04 -3.57
C LEU A 202 -11.96 -17.30 -4.86
N ASP A 203 -13.26 -17.08 -5.07
CA ASP A 203 -13.79 -16.28 -6.17
C ASP A 203 -13.66 -14.79 -5.86
N ILE A 204 -12.41 -14.33 -5.73
CA ILE A 204 -12.05 -12.96 -5.40
C ILE A 204 -11.34 -12.33 -6.59
N HIS A 205 -11.77 -11.13 -6.95
CA HIS A 205 -11.09 -10.27 -7.92
C HIS A 205 -10.06 -9.40 -7.19
N ILE A 206 -8.85 -9.34 -7.73
CA ILE A 206 -7.73 -8.57 -7.18
C ILE A 206 -7.36 -7.50 -8.20
N ASN A 207 -7.53 -6.25 -7.80
CA ASN A 207 -7.03 -5.09 -8.52
C ASN A 207 -5.62 -4.80 -8.02
N PHE A 208 -4.64 -4.70 -8.92
CA PHE A 208 -3.25 -4.52 -8.50
C PHE A 208 -2.45 -3.59 -9.41
N VAL A 209 -1.32 -3.15 -8.88
CA VAL A 209 -0.34 -2.29 -9.53
C VAL A 209 1.07 -2.74 -9.13
N ASP A 210 2.07 -2.48 -9.97
CA ASP A 210 3.47 -2.79 -9.67
C ASP A 210 4.04 -1.83 -8.61
N VAL A 211 4.81 -2.37 -7.67
CA VAL A 211 5.45 -1.58 -6.61
C VAL A 211 6.43 -0.55 -7.15
N ARG A 212 7.06 -0.83 -8.29
CA ARG A 212 7.99 0.08 -8.97
C ARG A 212 7.25 1.29 -9.55
N ASP A 213 6.07 1.07 -10.19
CA ASP A 213 5.20 2.18 -10.61
C ASP A 213 4.76 3.02 -9.41
N VAL A 214 4.41 2.36 -8.30
CA VAL A 214 4.01 3.06 -7.06
C VAL A 214 5.17 3.89 -6.50
N ALA A 215 6.39 3.36 -6.45
CA ALA A 215 7.56 4.09 -5.95
C ALA A 215 7.90 5.30 -6.84
N ILE A 216 7.92 5.10 -8.15
CA ILE A 216 8.13 6.18 -9.14
C ILE A 216 7.04 7.25 -9.01
N ALA A 217 5.77 6.85 -8.80
CA ALA A 217 4.67 7.78 -8.58
C ALA A 217 4.89 8.69 -7.37
N HIS A 218 5.38 8.14 -6.25
CA HIS A 218 5.68 8.92 -5.05
C HIS A 218 6.79 9.94 -5.30
N VAL A 219 7.86 9.53 -5.98
CA VAL A 219 9.00 10.42 -6.27
C VAL A 219 8.61 11.48 -7.30
N ASN A 220 7.93 11.07 -8.39
CA ASN A 220 7.48 12.00 -9.42
C ASN A 220 6.41 12.99 -8.90
N ALA A 221 5.58 12.59 -7.93
CA ALA A 221 4.58 13.46 -7.34
C ALA A 221 5.18 14.67 -6.61
N LEU A 222 6.44 14.61 -6.16
CA LEU A 222 7.15 15.76 -5.59
C LEU A 222 7.17 16.94 -6.58
N GLU A 223 7.41 16.69 -7.85
CA GLU A 223 7.51 17.72 -8.87
C GLU A 223 6.24 17.84 -9.73
N LEU A 224 5.70 16.72 -10.20
CA LEU A 224 4.65 16.67 -11.22
C LEU A 224 3.23 16.58 -10.61
N GLY A 225 3.09 16.14 -9.37
CA GLY A 225 1.78 15.99 -8.73
C GLY A 225 1.06 17.33 -8.59
N ARG A 226 -0.23 17.37 -8.89
CA ARG A 226 -1.08 18.55 -8.67
C ARG A 226 -1.44 18.65 -7.19
N ASP A 227 -1.38 19.85 -6.63
CA ASP A 227 -1.76 20.05 -5.22
C ASP A 227 -3.19 19.58 -4.94
N ARG A 228 -3.38 18.99 -3.76
CA ARG A 228 -4.66 18.43 -3.27
C ARG A 228 -5.21 17.26 -4.10
N GLN A 229 -4.51 16.81 -5.15
CA GLN A 229 -4.96 15.70 -5.99
C GLN A 229 -4.84 14.35 -5.28
N ARG A 230 -5.81 13.48 -5.50
CA ARG A 230 -5.84 12.07 -5.13
C ARG A 230 -5.53 11.24 -6.39
N TYR A 231 -4.36 10.59 -6.45
CA TYR A 231 -3.96 9.76 -7.58
C TYR A 231 -4.23 8.30 -7.30
N ILE A 232 -5.19 7.71 -8.00
CA ILE A 232 -5.45 6.27 -7.96
C ILE A 232 -4.41 5.56 -8.83
N LEU A 233 -3.70 4.60 -8.24
CA LEU A 233 -2.78 3.74 -8.96
C LEU A 233 -3.35 2.32 -9.03
N HIS A 234 -4.01 2.05 -10.15
CA HIS A 234 -4.58 0.76 -10.48
C HIS A 234 -4.27 0.46 -11.95
N LYS A 235 -3.76 -0.73 -12.24
CA LYS A 235 -3.38 -1.09 -13.61
C LYS A 235 -4.04 -2.38 -14.08
N HIS A 236 -4.08 -3.40 -13.24
CA HIS A 236 -4.54 -4.73 -13.62
C HIS A 236 -5.60 -5.24 -12.66
N GLY A 237 -6.61 -5.92 -13.20
CA GLY A 237 -7.66 -6.59 -12.44
C GLY A 237 -7.79 -8.04 -12.89
N MET A 238 -7.67 -9.00 -11.96
CA MET A 238 -7.77 -10.43 -12.26
C MET A 238 -8.45 -11.20 -11.14
N TRP A 239 -9.19 -12.23 -11.53
CA TRP A 239 -9.68 -13.22 -10.55
C TRP A 239 -8.53 -14.10 -10.06
N MET A 240 -8.55 -14.51 -8.81
CA MET A 240 -7.48 -15.38 -8.26
C MET A 240 -7.22 -16.64 -9.10
N ASN A 241 -8.28 -17.26 -9.65
CA ASN A 241 -8.11 -18.43 -10.51
C ASN A 241 -7.43 -18.12 -11.86
N GLU A 242 -7.56 -16.90 -12.36
CA GLU A 242 -6.85 -16.41 -13.56
C GLU A 242 -5.38 -16.17 -13.25
N ILE A 243 -5.08 -15.52 -12.12
CA ILE A 243 -3.70 -15.37 -11.63
C ILE A 243 -3.01 -16.73 -11.55
N GLY A 244 -3.66 -17.74 -10.95
CA GLY A 244 -3.07 -19.09 -10.85
C GLY A 244 -2.83 -19.76 -12.21
N ARG A 245 -3.71 -19.55 -13.20
CA ARG A 245 -3.50 -20.04 -14.58
C ARG A 245 -2.34 -19.31 -15.26
N GLU A 246 -2.29 -18.00 -15.13
CA GLU A 246 -1.24 -17.18 -15.72
C GLU A 246 0.14 -17.53 -15.13
N LEU A 247 0.24 -17.65 -13.81
CA LEU A 247 1.46 -18.11 -13.13
C LEU A 247 1.89 -19.50 -13.63
N THR A 248 0.95 -20.43 -13.79
CA THR A 248 1.23 -21.78 -14.33
C THR A 248 1.81 -21.69 -15.75
N SER A 249 1.23 -20.84 -16.59
CA SER A 249 1.68 -20.64 -17.98
C SER A 249 3.08 -20.02 -18.03
N MET A 250 3.36 -19.02 -17.19
CA MET A 250 4.62 -18.27 -17.21
C MET A 250 5.79 -19.02 -16.55
N MET A 251 5.51 -19.74 -15.47
CA MET A 251 6.56 -20.32 -14.61
C MET A 251 6.87 -21.77 -14.93
N GLY A 252 6.11 -22.43 -15.80
CA GLY A 252 6.32 -23.83 -16.18
C GLY A 252 6.06 -24.84 -15.05
N LYS A 253 5.52 -24.41 -13.91
CA LYS A 253 5.10 -25.28 -12.81
C LYS A 253 3.64 -25.00 -12.44
N LYS A 254 2.96 -25.99 -11.86
CA LYS A 254 1.54 -25.89 -11.54
C LYS A 254 1.30 -25.03 -10.30
N TYR A 255 0.55 -23.96 -10.47
CA TYR A 255 -0.02 -23.15 -9.39
C TYR A 255 -1.51 -23.45 -9.22
N THR A 256 -2.04 -23.21 -8.02
CA THR A 256 -3.46 -23.45 -7.77
C THR A 256 -4.33 -22.46 -8.56
N SER A 257 -5.31 -23.00 -9.28
CA SER A 257 -6.33 -22.23 -10.01
C SER A 257 -7.74 -22.79 -9.81
N ARG A 258 -7.87 -23.82 -8.98
CA ARG A 258 -9.17 -24.45 -8.69
C ARG A 258 -9.99 -23.53 -7.80
N LYS A 259 -11.04 -22.95 -8.37
CA LYS A 259 -11.96 -22.09 -7.64
C LYS A 259 -12.86 -22.90 -6.71
N LEU A 260 -12.96 -22.46 -5.46
CA LEU A 260 -13.89 -23.01 -4.49
C LEU A 260 -15.30 -22.52 -4.78
N ASN A 261 -16.29 -23.41 -4.76
CA ASN A 261 -17.68 -22.97 -4.91
C ASN A 261 -18.16 -22.19 -3.68
N LYS A 262 -19.18 -21.34 -3.86
CA LYS A 262 -19.66 -20.44 -2.79
C LYS A 262 -20.05 -21.15 -1.49
N PRO A 263 -20.82 -22.24 -1.47
CA PRO A 263 -21.16 -22.94 -0.22
C PRO A 263 -19.92 -23.42 0.55
N LEU A 264 -18.96 -24.00 -0.17
CA LEU A 264 -17.74 -24.51 0.43
C LEU A 264 -16.83 -23.36 0.92
N ALA A 265 -16.80 -22.22 0.21
CA ALA A 265 -16.08 -21.03 0.64
C ALA A 265 -16.63 -20.48 1.97
N TYR A 266 -17.95 -20.50 2.17
CA TYR A 266 -18.54 -20.10 3.44
C TYR A 266 -18.28 -21.11 4.56
N LEU A 267 -18.26 -22.41 4.25
CA LEU A 267 -17.88 -23.44 5.22
C LEU A 267 -16.44 -23.28 5.69
N VAL A 268 -15.51 -23.04 4.75
CA VAL A 268 -14.11 -22.76 5.07
C VAL A 268 -13.99 -21.48 5.92
N ALA A 269 -14.78 -20.45 5.63
CA ALA A 269 -14.76 -19.21 6.42
C ALA A 269 -15.29 -19.41 7.86
N LEU A 270 -16.24 -20.31 8.07
CA LEU A 270 -16.71 -20.68 9.42
C LEU A 270 -15.60 -21.34 10.25
N LEU A 271 -14.76 -22.14 9.61
CA LEU A 271 -13.71 -22.92 10.27
C LEU A 271 -12.38 -22.14 10.39
N HIS A 272 -12.20 -21.07 9.61
CA HIS A 272 -10.94 -20.35 9.54
C HIS A 272 -11.03 -18.98 10.26
N PRO A 273 -10.34 -18.78 11.40
CA PRO A 273 -10.52 -17.61 12.26
C PRO A 273 -10.16 -16.27 11.59
N LYS A 274 -9.42 -16.30 10.49
CA LYS A 274 -9.02 -15.09 9.73
C LYS A 274 -10.00 -14.70 8.62
N LEU A 275 -11.00 -15.54 8.31
CA LEU A 275 -11.96 -15.28 7.24
C LEU A 275 -13.30 -14.84 7.85
N SER A 276 -13.70 -13.61 7.55
CA SER A 276 -15.01 -13.10 7.95
C SER A 276 -16.06 -13.41 6.88
N ILE A 277 -17.13 -14.12 7.26
CA ILE A 277 -18.27 -14.38 6.37
C ILE A 277 -18.88 -13.09 5.82
N LYS A 278 -18.95 -12.04 6.65
CA LYS A 278 -19.47 -10.73 6.26
C LYS A 278 -18.64 -10.11 5.13
N ARG A 279 -17.30 -10.17 5.24
CA ARG A 279 -16.38 -9.69 4.20
C ARG A 279 -16.45 -10.55 2.95
N LEU A 280 -16.51 -11.86 3.09
CA LEU A 280 -16.66 -12.77 1.96
C LEU A 280 -17.95 -12.49 1.17
N ARG A 281 -19.08 -12.26 1.84
CA ARG A 281 -20.33 -11.89 1.18
C ARG A 281 -20.23 -10.59 0.39
N ALA A 282 -19.44 -9.65 0.87
CA ALA A 282 -19.25 -8.36 0.20
C ALA A 282 -18.42 -8.46 -1.08
N SER A 283 -17.44 -9.38 -1.14
CA SER A 283 -16.45 -9.45 -2.22
C SER A 283 -16.52 -10.68 -3.12
N LEU A 284 -17.12 -11.80 -2.64
CA LEU A 284 -17.10 -13.07 -3.37
C LEU A 284 -17.92 -13.00 -4.66
N GLY A 285 -17.26 -13.18 -5.81
CA GLY A 285 -17.87 -13.11 -7.13
C GLY A 285 -18.26 -11.70 -7.56
N LYS A 286 -17.67 -10.68 -6.92
CA LYS A 286 -17.83 -9.27 -7.28
C LYS A 286 -16.48 -8.62 -7.56
N HIS A 287 -16.48 -7.63 -8.43
CA HIS A 287 -15.33 -6.76 -8.68
C HIS A 287 -15.76 -5.29 -8.67
N VAL A 288 -14.82 -4.43 -8.47
CA VAL A 288 -14.88 -2.99 -8.74
C VAL A 288 -13.74 -2.66 -9.69
N ASP A 289 -13.87 -1.55 -10.39
CA ASP A 289 -12.81 -0.96 -11.17
C ASP A 289 -12.52 0.47 -10.68
N TYR A 290 -11.47 1.10 -11.16
CA TYR A 290 -11.08 2.43 -10.76
C TYR A 290 -10.81 3.31 -11.96
N ASP A 291 -11.38 4.50 -11.95
CA ASP A 291 -11.01 5.56 -12.88
C ASP A 291 -9.68 6.18 -12.44
N VAL A 292 -8.62 5.79 -13.11
CA VAL A 292 -7.27 6.30 -12.84
C VAL A 292 -7.00 7.65 -13.50
N LYS A 293 -7.95 8.14 -14.30
CA LYS A 293 -7.84 9.38 -15.07
C LYS A 293 -6.48 9.46 -15.80
N ASP A 294 -5.76 10.55 -15.58
CA ASP A 294 -4.44 10.83 -16.18
C ASP A 294 -3.26 10.51 -15.23
N ALA A 295 -3.48 9.79 -14.14
CA ALA A 295 -2.47 9.54 -13.10
C ALA A 295 -1.15 8.97 -13.67
N PHE A 296 -1.23 7.95 -14.53
CA PHE A 296 -0.05 7.34 -15.15
C PHE A 296 0.67 8.29 -16.11
N LEU A 297 -0.06 9.13 -16.82
CA LEU A 297 0.51 10.13 -17.73
C LEU A 297 1.13 11.30 -16.97
N VAL A 298 0.39 11.88 -16.01
CA VAL A 298 0.86 13.04 -15.20
C VAL A 298 2.09 12.67 -14.39
N LEU A 299 2.06 11.50 -13.74
CA LEU A 299 3.18 11.03 -12.93
C LEU A 299 4.24 10.29 -13.75
N GLN A 300 4.12 10.25 -15.09
CA GLN A 300 5.10 9.66 -16.03
C GLN A 300 5.55 8.25 -15.62
N LEU A 301 4.59 7.37 -15.35
CA LEU A 301 4.89 6.03 -14.87
C LEU A 301 5.30 5.08 -16.02
N PRO A 302 6.28 4.18 -15.79
CA PRO A 302 6.72 3.18 -16.78
C PRO A 302 5.61 2.23 -17.21
N ASN A 303 4.64 1.98 -16.32
CA ASN A 303 3.46 1.19 -16.61
C ASN A 303 3.77 -0.29 -16.82
N TYR A 304 4.36 -0.91 -15.79
CA TYR A 304 4.81 -2.31 -15.82
C TYR A 304 3.70 -3.27 -16.27
N GLU A 305 4.07 -4.19 -17.14
CA GLU A 305 3.18 -5.22 -17.66
C GLU A 305 2.80 -6.24 -16.59
N MET A 306 1.55 -6.73 -16.62
CA MET A 306 1.00 -7.70 -15.68
C MET A 306 1.90 -8.95 -15.51
N LYS A 307 2.39 -9.50 -16.62
CA LYS A 307 3.24 -10.68 -16.60
C LYS A 307 4.57 -10.44 -15.88
N THR A 308 5.19 -9.29 -16.14
CA THR A 308 6.43 -8.88 -15.48
C THR A 308 6.20 -8.73 -13.98
N THR A 309 5.15 -7.98 -13.58
CA THR A 309 4.79 -7.79 -12.17
C THR A 309 4.58 -9.11 -11.44
N LEU A 310 3.76 -10.01 -11.98
CA LEU A 310 3.47 -11.30 -11.35
C LEU A 310 4.70 -12.22 -11.30
N LYS A 311 5.48 -12.28 -12.37
CA LYS A 311 6.69 -13.10 -12.45
C LYS A 311 7.73 -12.65 -11.44
N ASP A 312 8.10 -11.38 -11.45
CA ASP A 312 9.12 -10.81 -10.56
C ASP A 312 8.69 -10.94 -9.09
N ALA A 313 7.41 -10.72 -8.80
CA ALA A 313 6.85 -10.89 -7.47
C ALA A 313 6.95 -12.33 -6.96
N VAL A 314 6.60 -13.33 -7.80
CA VAL A 314 6.63 -14.74 -7.40
C VAL A 314 8.05 -15.25 -7.30
N VAL A 315 8.94 -14.88 -8.23
CA VAL A 315 10.36 -15.26 -8.17
C VAL A 315 10.98 -14.77 -6.86
N SER A 316 10.82 -13.49 -6.54
CA SER A 316 11.36 -12.94 -5.29
C SER A 316 10.70 -13.54 -4.03
N LEU A 317 9.40 -13.88 -4.07
CA LEU A 317 8.76 -14.60 -2.97
C LEU A 317 9.39 -15.98 -2.74
N GLU A 318 9.71 -16.71 -3.80
CA GLU A 318 10.31 -18.04 -3.70
C GLU A 318 11.75 -18.01 -3.17
N GLU A 319 12.47 -16.92 -3.40
CA GLU A 319 13.81 -16.68 -2.85
C GLU A 319 13.79 -16.43 -1.32
N TYR A 320 12.71 -15.84 -0.80
CA TYR A 320 12.61 -15.46 0.62
C TYR A 320 11.76 -16.42 1.47
N LEU A 321 11.10 -17.43 0.89
CA LEU A 321 10.22 -18.40 1.58
C LEU A 321 10.83 -19.79 1.66
#